data_62c120181f9dffe4f14f30d2e2e83d49
#
_entry.id   62c120181f9dffe4f14f30d2e2e83d49
#
_cell.length_a   1.000
_cell.length_b   1.000
_cell.length_c   1.000
_cell.angle_alpha   90.00
_cell.angle_beta   90.00
_cell.angle_gamma   90.00
#
_symmetry.space_group_name_H-M   'P 1'
#
loop_
_entity.id
_entity.type
_entity.pdbx_description
1 polymer ?
#
loop_
_entity_poly.entity_id
_entity_poly.type
_entity_poly.pdbx_seq_one_letter_code
_entity_poly.pdbx_strand_id
1 'polypeptide(L)'
;NPEKILDIIENYNVATTLMVPAVIQMVVVSAEKNSKVLKNVKNIVFGASPMAVDTLKRAQKIFPNSNFTHVYGMTETTGMFMSLDPSELKANRRLESCGKCFSNSEIKIVDAHNNEVPTNTIGEIICRTDQIMDGYFNREKANNEAIKDGWFYTGDAGYLDEEGYLFIRDRIKDLIITGGENVYPAEVENALMLQPSIIDCAVIGVSDPKWGEAVIALVIVNSDNFSEIEV
;
A
#
# COMPACT_ATOMS: atom_id res chain seq x y z
N ASN A 1 -18.92 6.68 -6.67
CA ASN A 1 -19.11 8.09 -7.04
C ASN A 1 -18.59 8.97 -5.90
N PRO A 2 -17.46 9.71 -6.08
CA PRO A 2 -16.81 10.49 -5.03
C PRO A 2 -17.69 11.67 -4.52
N GLU A 3 -18.47 12.29 -5.39
CA GLU A 3 -19.39 13.39 -4.98
C GLU A 3 -20.42 12.88 -3.97
N LYS A 4 -20.98 11.68 -4.20
CA LYS A 4 -21.91 11.07 -3.25
C LYS A 4 -21.25 10.76 -1.91
N ILE A 5 -19.96 10.39 -1.90
CA ILE A 5 -19.21 10.18 -0.66
C ILE A 5 -19.06 11.50 0.10
N LEU A 6 -18.70 12.59 -0.58
CA LEU A 6 -18.62 13.92 0.01
C LEU A 6 -19.96 14.35 0.64
N ASP A 7 -21.05 14.17 -0.10
CA ASP A 7 -22.41 14.51 0.40
C ASP A 7 -22.80 13.67 1.62
N ILE A 8 -22.47 12.37 1.65
CA ILE A 8 -22.72 11.51 2.80
C ILE A 8 -21.93 11.99 4.02
N ILE A 9 -20.64 12.29 3.83
CA ILE A 9 -19.77 12.77 4.92
C ILE A 9 -20.34 14.06 5.54
N GLU A 10 -20.79 14.99 4.72
CA GLU A 10 -21.37 16.26 5.18
C GLU A 10 -22.76 16.07 5.81
N ASN A 11 -23.70 15.43 5.08
CA ASN A 11 -25.10 15.32 5.49
C ASN A 11 -25.30 14.48 6.75
N TYR A 12 -24.47 13.44 6.94
CA TYR A 12 -24.55 12.54 8.10
C TYR A 12 -23.51 12.84 9.17
N ASN A 13 -22.72 13.92 9.00
CA ASN A 13 -21.69 14.34 9.96
C ASN A 13 -20.74 13.18 10.33
N VAL A 14 -20.26 12.47 9.31
CA VAL A 14 -19.40 11.29 9.48
C VAL A 14 -18.13 11.65 10.24
N ALA A 15 -17.91 10.99 11.38
CA ALA A 15 -16.74 11.23 12.23
C ALA A 15 -15.59 10.27 11.95
N THR A 16 -15.87 9.03 11.52
CA THR A 16 -14.87 8.01 11.27
C THR A 16 -15.19 7.27 9.97
N THR A 17 -14.17 7.00 9.16
CA THR A 17 -14.32 6.25 7.91
C THR A 17 -13.10 5.35 7.67
N LEU A 18 -13.32 4.27 6.93
CA LEU A 18 -12.28 3.43 6.34
C LEU A 18 -12.41 3.54 4.83
N MET A 19 -11.31 3.86 4.17
CA MET A 19 -11.26 3.98 2.71
C MET A 19 -9.93 3.42 2.18
N VAL A 20 -10.01 2.73 1.04
CA VAL A 20 -8.77 2.35 0.32
C VAL A 20 -8.15 3.58 -0.36
N PRO A 21 -6.82 3.61 -0.59
CA PRO A 21 -6.11 4.75 -1.18
C PRO A 21 -6.74 5.29 -2.46
N ALA A 22 -7.17 4.42 -3.39
CA ALA A 22 -7.83 4.84 -4.62
C ALA A 22 -9.13 5.63 -4.37
N VAL A 23 -9.91 5.24 -3.36
CA VAL A 23 -11.13 5.98 -2.97
C VAL A 23 -10.76 7.32 -2.35
N ILE A 24 -9.73 7.38 -1.51
CA ILE A 24 -9.24 8.65 -0.94
C ILE A 24 -8.80 9.59 -2.06
N GLN A 25 -8.05 9.10 -3.05
CA GLN A 25 -7.63 9.90 -4.21
C GLN A 25 -8.82 10.50 -4.97
N MET A 26 -9.82 9.66 -5.29
CA MET A 26 -11.03 10.14 -5.97
C MET A 26 -11.80 11.19 -5.14
N VAL A 27 -11.88 11.00 -3.82
CA VAL A 27 -12.55 11.95 -2.91
C VAL A 27 -11.77 13.26 -2.84
N VAL A 28 -10.43 13.21 -2.76
CA VAL A 28 -9.54 14.38 -2.75
C VAL A 28 -9.72 15.19 -4.03
N VAL A 29 -9.63 14.57 -5.20
CA VAL A 29 -9.80 15.25 -6.49
C VAL A 29 -11.19 15.91 -6.59
N SER A 30 -12.24 15.21 -6.17
CA SER A 30 -13.60 15.76 -6.17
C SER A 30 -13.76 16.91 -5.17
N ALA A 31 -13.16 16.80 -3.98
CA ALA A 31 -13.19 17.86 -2.96
C ALA A 31 -12.46 19.11 -3.43
N GLU A 32 -11.27 18.98 -4.03
CA GLU A 32 -10.51 20.09 -4.59
C GLU A 32 -11.29 20.81 -5.69
N LYS A 33 -11.86 20.07 -6.64
CA LYS A 33 -12.71 20.62 -7.72
C LYS A 33 -13.88 21.45 -7.16
N ASN A 34 -14.45 21.03 -6.04
CA ASN A 34 -15.61 21.68 -5.42
C ASN A 34 -15.20 22.64 -4.26
N SER A 35 -13.90 22.89 -4.06
CA SER A 35 -13.36 23.72 -2.97
C SER A 35 -13.87 23.30 -1.57
N LYS A 36 -14.10 22.01 -1.36
CA LYS A 36 -14.61 21.45 -0.11
C LYS A 36 -13.49 21.15 0.89
N VAL A 37 -13.73 21.43 2.17
CA VAL A 37 -12.89 21.06 3.31
C VAL A 37 -13.75 20.40 4.38
N LEU A 38 -13.45 19.15 4.73
CA LEU A 38 -14.26 18.30 5.57
C LEU A 38 -13.71 18.27 7.01
N LYS A 39 -14.14 19.22 7.85
CA LYS A 39 -13.62 19.41 9.22
C LYS A 39 -14.23 18.45 10.25
N ASN A 40 -15.34 17.77 9.92
CA ASN A 40 -16.08 16.93 10.84
C ASN A 40 -15.48 15.54 11.01
N VAL A 41 -14.74 15.05 9.99
CA VAL A 41 -14.08 13.75 10.05
C VAL A 41 -12.94 13.81 11.05
N LYS A 42 -12.93 12.87 11.99
CA LYS A 42 -11.94 12.77 13.06
C LYS A 42 -10.90 11.68 12.80
N ASN A 43 -11.33 10.58 12.18
CA ASN A 43 -10.46 9.43 11.93
C ASN A 43 -10.67 8.91 10.50
N ILE A 44 -9.58 8.71 9.81
CA ILE A 44 -9.53 8.06 8.49
C ILE A 44 -8.56 6.90 8.61
N VAL A 45 -9.10 5.68 8.54
CA VAL A 45 -8.30 4.46 8.46
C VAL A 45 -8.12 4.12 6.98
N PHE A 46 -6.91 3.81 6.55
CA PHE A 46 -6.63 3.41 5.18
C PHE A 46 -5.60 2.29 5.11
N GLY A 47 -5.66 1.52 4.04
CA GLY A 47 -4.78 0.38 3.81
C GLY A 47 -5.26 -0.45 2.63
N ALA A 48 -4.89 -1.72 2.58
CA ALA A 48 -5.15 -2.67 1.49
C ALA A 48 -4.35 -2.43 0.20
N SER A 49 -3.75 -1.27 0.01
CA SER A 49 -2.78 -0.96 -1.05
C SER A 49 -1.88 0.20 -0.62
N PRO A 50 -0.73 0.40 -1.27
CA PRO A 50 0.11 1.58 -1.04
C PRO A 50 -0.65 2.88 -1.31
N MET A 51 -0.33 3.93 -0.56
CA MET A 51 -0.84 5.29 -0.79
C MET A 51 0.31 6.20 -1.20
N ALA A 52 0.16 6.86 -2.34
CA ALA A 52 1.12 7.88 -2.76
C ALA A 52 1.21 9.01 -1.72
N VAL A 53 2.42 9.42 -1.39
CA VAL A 53 2.70 10.48 -0.39
C VAL A 53 1.99 11.78 -0.76
N ASP A 54 1.92 12.13 -2.05
CA ASP A 54 1.18 13.32 -2.53
C ASP A 54 -0.31 13.22 -2.20
N THR A 55 -0.93 12.09 -2.50
CA THR A 55 -2.36 11.86 -2.18
C THR A 55 -2.62 12.02 -0.68
N LEU A 56 -1.75 11.47 0.17
CA LEU A 56 -1.88 11.63 1.63
C LEU A 56 -1.79 13.10 2.05
N LYS A 57 -0.82 13.85 1.55
CA LYS A 57 -0.66 15.28 1.86
C LYS A 57 -1.83 16.12 1.38
N ARG A 58 -2.39 15.81 0.23
CA ARG A 58 -3.60 16.47 -0.28
C ARG A 58 -4.81 16.11 0.58
N ALA A 59 -4.96 14.82 0.94
CA ALA A 59 -6.03 14.38 1.84
C ALA A 59 -5.97 15.09 3.19
N GLN A 60 -4.78 15.29 3.77
CA GLN A 60 -4.61 16.03 5.03
C GLN A 60 -5.09 17.48 4.93
N LYS A 61 -5.01 18.12 3.76
CA LYS A 61 -5.56 19.47 3.54
C LYS A 61 -7.09 19.46 3.45
N ILE A 62 -7.68 18.44 2.84
CA ILE A 62 -9.14 18.27 2.75
C ILE A 62 -9.74 17.89 4.10
N PHE A 63 -9.03 17.09 4.90
CA PHE A 63 -9.45 16.59 6.21
C PHE A 63 -8.54 17.10 7.34
N PRO A 64 -8.48 18.43 7.60
CA PRO A 64 -7.46 19.03 8.46
C PRO A 64 -7.54 18.62 9.94
N ASN A 65 -8.69 18.14 10.39
CA ASN A 65 -8.94 17.72 11.77
C ASN A 65 -8.83 16.20 11.97
N SER A 66 -8.46 15.45 10.91
CA SER A 66 -8.45 13.99 10.94
C SER A 66 -7.12 13.39 11.39
N ASN A 67 -7.22 12.31 12.14
CA ASN A 67 -6.14 11.37 12.34
C ASN A 67 -6.17 10.39 11.17
N PHE A 68 -5.08 10.30 10.44
CA PHE A 68 -4.89 9.26 9.42
C PHE A 68 -4.17 8.08 10.06
N THR A 69 -4.69 6.88 9.89
CA THR A 69 -4.09 5.64 10.39
C THR A 69 -3.88 4.70 9.22
N HIS A 70 -2.63 4.43 8.88
CA HIS A 70 -2.31 3.40 7.90
C HIS A 70 -2.35 2.05 8.58
N VAL A 71 -3.01 1.07 7.97
CA VAL A 71 -3.14 -0.30 8.48
C VAL A 71 -2.70 -1.32 7.45
N TYR A 72 -2.12 -2.41 7.91
CA TYR A 72 -1.77 -3.56 7.09
C TYR A 72 -2.37 -4.83 7.66
N GLY A 73 -2.83 -5.66 6.76
CA GLY A 73 -3.41 -6.97 6.99
C GLY A 73 -4.14 -7.46 5.76
N MET A 74 -4.65 -8.66 5.83
CA MET A 74 -5.32 -9.33 4.73
C MET A 74 -6.44 -10.24 5.26
N THR A 75 -7.20 -10.85 4.37
CA THR A 75 -8.27 -11.77 4.75
C THR A 75 -7.75 -12.93 5.58
N GLU A 76 -6.57 -13.42 5.24
CA GLU A 76 -5.87 -14.53 5.89
C GLU A 76 -5.42 -14.21 7.33
N THR A 77 -5.29 -12.93 7.67
CA THR A 77 -5.02 -12.45 9.03
C THR A 77 -6.27 -11.88 9.71
N THR A 78 -7.47 -12.23 9.21
CA THR A 78 -8.78 -11.76 9.74
C THR A 78 -8.83 -10.23 9.84
N GLY A 79 -8.21 -9.53 8.89
CA GLY A 79 -8.10 -8.09 8.84
C GLY A 79 -6.73 -7.56 9.25
N MET A 80 -6.70 -6.37 9.86
CA MET A 80 -5.45 -5.70 10.18
C MET A 80 -4.78 -6.30 11.44
N PHE A 81 -3.47 -6.45 11.37
CA PHE A 81 -2.63 -6.84 12.50
C PHE A 81 -1.47 -5.86 12.75
N MET A 82 -1.38 -4.80 11.92
CA MET A 82 -0.39 -3.73 12.05
C MET A 82 -1.05 -2.37 11.83
N SER A 83 -0.49 -1.35 12.44
CA SER A 83 -0.88 0.05 12.17
C SER A 83 0.26 1.03 12.39
N LEU A 84 0.24 2.12 11.62
CA LEU A 84 1.07 3.28 11.84
C LEU A 84 0.33 4.29 12.72
N ASP A 85 0.98 4.72 13.81
CA ASP A 85 0.42 5.74 14.69
C ASP A 85 0.16 7.04 13.93
N PRO A 86 -1.02 7.66 14.06
CA PRO A 86 -1.36 8.90 13.38
C PRO A 86 -0.38 10.06 13.64
N SER A 87 0.33 10.04 14.77
CA SER A 87 1.33 11.08 15.10
C SER A 87 2.53 11.05 14.16
N GLU A 88 2.90 9.88 13.62
CA GLU A 88 3.96 9.74 12.64
C GLU A 88 3.58 10.46 11.33
N LEU A 89 2.35 10.23 10.84
CA LEU A 89 1.83 10.88 9.63
C LEU A 89 1.65 12.39 9.82
N LYS A 90 1.21 12.84 11.00
CA LYS A 90 1.11 14.27 11.33
C LYS A 90 2.48 14.95 11.37
N ALA A 91 3.50 14.24 11.83
CA ALA A 91 4.88 14.72 11.88
C ALA A 91 5.62 14.62 10.52
N ASN A 92 4.93 14.18 9.46
CA ASN A 92 5.51 13.85 8.16
C ASN A 92 6.68 12.86 8.26
N ARG A 93 6.56 11.88 9.16
CA ARG A 93 7.53 10.80 9.31
C ARG A 93 6.92 9.49 8.83
N ARG A 94 7.73 8.62 8.26
CA ARG A 94 7.35 7.26 7.83
C ARG A 94 6.09 7.19 6.98
N LEU A 95 5.94 8.15 6.06
CA LEU A 95 4.71 8.32 5.26
C LEU A 95 4.33 7.07 4.43
N GLU A 96 5.30 6.23 4.12
CA GLU A 96 5.13 4.97 3.36
C GLU A 96 5.05 3.73 4.25
N SER A 97 5.25 3.86 5.57
CA SER A 97 5.25 2.73 6.50
C SER A 97 3.83 2.27 6.82
N CYS A 98 3.68 0.95 6.99
CA CYS A 98 2.47 0.33 7.53
C CYS A 98 2.47 0.28 9.07
N GLY A 99 3.50 0.83 9.73
CA GLY A 99 3.60 0.87 11.17
C GLY A 99 4.22 -0.35 11.81
N LYS A 100 3.73 -0.71 12.99
CA LYS A 100 4.20 -1.83 13.81
C LYS A 100 3.09 -2.83 14.10
N CYS A 101 3.48 -4.05 14.41
CA CYS A 101 2.55 -5.10 14.84
C CYS A 101 1.79 -4.72 16.11
N PHE A 102 0.58 -5.21 16.23
CA PHE A 102 -0.13 -5.25 17.51
C PHE A 102 0.56 -6.18 18.48
N SER A 103 0.28 -6.01 19.77
CA SER A 103 0.97 -6.73 20.85
C SER A 103 0.85 -8.26 20.81
N ASN A 104 -0.16 -8.79 20.09
CA ASN A 104 -0.39 -10.22 19.91
C ASN A 104 0.12 -10.75 18.55
N SER A 105 0.94 -9.97 17.85
CA SER A 105 1.43 -10.31 16.52
C SER A 105 2.95 -10.18 16.45
N GLU A 106 3.57 -11.05 15.67
CA GLU A 106 4.99 -11.03 15.35
C GLU A 106 5.18 -10.98 13.85
N ILE A 107 6.25 -10.35 13.41
CA ILE A 107 6.61 -10.24 12.00
C ILE A 107 8.10 -10.53 11.82
N LYS A 108 8.45 -11.13 10.69
CA LYS A 108 9.82 -11.32 10.22
C LYS A 108 9.89 -11.03 8.74
N ILE A 109 11.08 -10.69 8.30
CA ILE A 109 11.44 -10.61 6.88
C ILE A 109 12.40 -11.73 6.58
N VAL A 110 12.09 -12.55 5.58
CA VAL A 110 12.89 -13.75 5.26
C VAL A 110 13.33 -13.76 3.80
N ASP A 111 14.47 -14.40 3.54
CA ASP A 111 14.96 -14.68 2.20
C ASP A 111 14.29 -15.92 1.56
N ALA A 112 14.65 -16.27 0.33
CA ALA A 112 14.14 -17.44 -0.38
C ALA A 112 14.49 -18.80 0.30
N HIS A 113 15.40 -18.78 1.27
CA HIS A 113 15.79 -19.97 2.06
C HIS A 113 15.14 -19.97 3.46
N ASN A 114 14.20 -19.06 3.72
CA ASN A 114 13.53 -18.85 4.98
C ASN A 114 14.46 -18.38 6.13
N ASN A 115 15.61 -17.80 5.82
CA ASN A 115 16.45 -17.16 6.82
C ASN A 115 15.99 -15.73 7.06
N GLU A 116 15.90 -15.33 8.32
CA GLU A 116 15.60 -13.94 8.67
C GLU A 116 16.72 -13.01 8.19
N VAL A 117 16.34 -11.94 7.48
CA VAL A 117 17.30 -10.97 6.92
C VAL A 117 17.51 -9.79 7.86
N PRO A 118 18.65 -9.07 7.76
CA PRO A 118 18.89 -7.85 8.54
C PRO A 118 17.85 -6.76 8.28
N THR A 119 17.75 -5.81 9.20
CA THR A 119 16.95 -4.57 9.01
C THR A 119 17.35 -3.84 7.73
N ASN A 120 16.40 -3.15 7.11
CA ASN A 120 16.56 -2.45 5.82
C ASN A 120 16.90 -3.38 4.63
N THR A 121 16.74 -4.70 4.79
CA THR A 121 16.90 -5.67 3.70
C THR A 121 15.52 -6.19 3.28
N ILE A 122 15.27 -6.16 1.96
CA ILE A 122 13.98 -6.61 1.40
C ILE A 122 13.95 -8.15 1.38
N GLY A 123 12.83 -8.71 1.79
CA GLY A 123 12.51 -10.12 1.73
C GLY A 123 11.01 -10.35 1.83
N GLU A 124 10.59 -11.61 1.95
CA GLU A 124 9.19 -11.94 2.17
C GLU A 124 8.76 -11.59 3.60
N ILE A 125 7.62 -10.94 3.69
CA ILE A 125 6.98 -10.64 4.97
C ILE A 125 6.27 -11.90 5.45
N ILE A 126 6.66 -12.42 6.61
CA ILE A 126 5.94 -13.49 7.30
C ILE A 126 5.43 -13.01 8.65
N CYS A 127 4.27 -13.49 9.06
CA CYS A 127 3.69 -13.09 10.33
C CYS A 127 3.17 -14.28 11.14
N ARG A 128 3.10 -14.08 12.46
CA ARG A 128 2.48 -14.99 13.40
C ARG A 128 1.56 -14.21 14.31
N THR A 129 0.30 -14.58 14.36
CA THR A 129 -0.74 -13.93 15.17
C THR A 129 -1.89 -14.91 15.41
N ASP A 130 -2.63 -14.70 16.50
CA ASP A 130 -3.85 -15.48 16.79
C ASP A 130 -4.99 -15.23 15.77
N GLN A 131 -4.81 -14.26 14.89
CA GLN A 131 -5.79 -13.86 13.87
C GLN A 131 -5.62 -14.60 12.53
N ILE A 132 -4.60 -15.48 12.40
CA ILE A 132 -4.38 -16.24 11.15
C ILE A 132 -5.55 -17.20 10.93
N MET A 133 -6.02 -17.28 9.68
CA MET A 133 -7.03 -18.23 9.24
C MET A 133 -6.62 -19.67 9.52
N ASP A 134 -7.59 -20.58 9.68
CA ASP A 134 -7.33 -22.02 9.75
C ASP A 134 -6.82 -22.60 8.42
N GLY A 135 -7.10 -21.93 7.32
CA GLY A 135 -6.66 -22.30 5.96
C GLY A 135 -7.69 -22.01 4.89
N TYR A 136 -7.29 -22.20 3.64
CA TYR A 136 -8.17 -22.14 2.47
C TYR A 136 -9.00 -23.44 2.37
N PHE A 137 -10.30 -23.29 2.18
CA PHE A 137 -11.22 -24.42 2.12
C PHE A 137 -10.89 -25.37 0.95
N ASN A 138 -10.68 -26.66 1.25
CA ASN A 138 -10.31 -27.71 0.28
C ASN A 138 -9.07 -27.39 -0.58
N ARG A 139 -8.05 -26.70 -0.02
CA ARG A 139 -6.83 -26.28 -0.71
C ARG A 139 -5.58 -26.67 0.08
N GLU A 140 -5.44 -27.97 0.41
CA GLU A 140 -4.34 -28.48 1.25
C GLU A 140 -2.94 -28.03 0.78
N LYS A 141 -2.67 -28.10 -0.54
CA LYS A 141 -1.40 -27.65 -1.09
C LYS A 141 -1.14 -26.16 -0.80
N ALA A 142 -2.14 -25.30 -1.06
CA ALA A 142 -2.02 -23.87 -0.79
C ALA A 142 -1.87 -23.58 0.70
N ASN A 143 -2.52 -24.34 1.57
CA ASN A 143 -2.38 -24.22 3.02
C ASN A 143 -0.95 -24.54 3.48
N ASN A 144 -0.37 -25.63 2.98
CA ASN A 144 0.99 -26.05 3.29
C ASN A 144 2.06 -25.05 2.73
N GLU A 145 1.73 -24.34 1.65
CA GLU A 145 2.57 -23.29 1.10
C GLU A 145 2.46 -21.99 1.90
N ALA A 146 1.25 -21.64 2.35
CA ALA A 146 0.98 -20.37 3.02
C ALA A 146 1.27 -20.39 4.53
N ILE A 147 1.13 -21.54 5.21
CA ILE A 147 1.33 -21.66 6.66
C ILE A 147 2.39 -22.73 6.94
N LYS A 148 3.53 -22.31 7.50
CA LYS A 148 4.65 -23.21 7.83
C LYS A 148 5.14 -22.89 9.24
N ASP A 149 5.21 -23.92 10.08
CA ASP A 149 5.71 -23.83 11.47
C ASP A 149 5.05 -22.70 12.29
N GLY A 150 3.75 -22.44 12.06
CA GLY A 150 2.98 -21.40 12.71
C GLY A 150 3.20 -19.99 12.18
N TRP A 151 3.97 -19.84 11.10
CA TRP A 151 4.15 -18.58 10.37
C TRP A 151 3.32 -18.57 9.09
N PHE A 152 2.61 -17.47 8.86
CA PHE A 152 1.90 -17.22 7.63
C PHE A 152 2.79 -16.43 6.66
N TYR A 153 2.96 -16.93 5.46
CA TYR A 153 3.72 -16.34 4.36
C TYR A 153 2.78 -15.46 3.55
N THR A 154 2.97 -14.14 3.64
CA THR A 154 2.00 -13.17 3.10
C THR A 154 2.05 -13.06 1.58
N GLY A 155 3.18 -13.43 0.96
CA GLY A 155 3.47 -13.16 -0.44
C GLY A 155 3.75 -11.69 -0.74
N ASP A 156 3.87 -10.84 0.28
CA ASP A 156 4.29 -9.45 0.15
C ASP A 156 5.80 -9.32 0.42
N ALA A 157 6.48 -8.50 -0.36
CA ALA A 157 7.87 -8.12 -0.18
C ALA A 157 7.98 -6.81 0.57
N GLY A 158 8.93 -6.73 1.51
CA GLY A 158 9.14 -5.52 2.30
C GLY A 158 10.35 -5.62 3.21
N TYR A 159 10.54 -4.63 4.05
CA TYR A 159 11.62 -4.60 5.04
C TYR A 159 11.16 -3.94 6.33
N LEU A 160 11.87 -4.24 7.43
CA LEU A 160 11.74 -3.53 8.69
C LEU A 160 12.89 -2.52 8.81
N ASP A 161 12.58 -1.30 9.28
CA ASP A 161 13.62 -0.37 9.68
C ASP A 161 14.23 -0.73 11.05
N GLU A 162 15.26 0.01 11.48
CA GLU A 162 15.95 -0.22 12.77
C GLU A 162 15.05 -0.04 13.99
N GLU A 163 13.93 0.67 13.84
CA GLU A 163 12.94 0.86 14.89
C GLU A 163 11.77 -0.15 14.82
N GLY A 164 11.79 -1.09 13.85
CA GLY A 164 10.79 -2.13 13.64
C GLY A 164 9.51 -1.66 12.95
N TYR A 165 9.57 -0.58 12.17
CA TYR A 165 8.48 -0.19 11.28
C TYR A 165 8.56 -0.93 9.94
N LEU A 166 7.41 -1.44 9.47
CA LEU A 166 7.29 -2.16 8.20
C LEU A 166 7.11 -1.19 7.04
N PHE A 167 7.86 -1.45 5.97
CA PHE A 167 7.70 -0.82 4.65
C PHE A 167 7.45 -1.91 3.62
N ILE A 168 6.25 -1.94 3.05
CA ILE A 168 5.90 -2.87 1.97
C ILE A 168 6.42 -2.29 0.66
N ARG A 169 6.99 -3.14 -0.19
CA ARG A 169 7.47 -2.76 -1.52
C ARG A 169 6.51 -3.21 -2.60
N ASP A 170 6.17 -4.49 -2.62
CA ASP A 170 5.27 -5.06 -3.64
C ASP A 170 4.80 -6.46 -3.26
N ARG A 171 4.06 -7.10 -4.16
CA ARG A 171 3.79 -8.55 -4.14
C ARG A 171 4.97 -9.29 -4.75
N ILE A 172 5.39 -10.41 -4.12
CA ILE A 172 6.48 -11.24 -4.64
C ILE A 172 6.17 -11.78 -6.03
N LYS A 173 4.92 -12.16 -6.28
CA LYS A 173 4.46 -12.68 -7.58
C LYS A 173 4.43 -11.63 -8.70
N ASP A 174 4.39 -10.34 -8.34
CA ASP A 174 4.31 -9.24 -9.29
C ASP A 174 5.71 -8.63 -9.54
N LEU A 175 6.74 -9.14 -8.84
CA LEU A 175 8.14 -8.75 -9.01
C LEU A 175 8.60 -9.03 -10.45
N ILE A 176 9.16 -8.02 -11.10
CA ILE A 176 9.72 -8.13 -12.45
C ILE A 176 11.22 -8.42 -12.34
N ILE A 177 11.67 -9.49 -12.99
CA ILE A 177 13.10 -9.86 -12.99
C ILE A 177 13.68 -9.52 -14.36
N THR A 178 14.36 -8.38 -14.44
CA THR A 178 14.96 -7.89 -15.68
C THR A 178 16.48 -7.88 -15.59
N GLY A 179 17.17 -8.62 -16.46
CA GLY A 179 18.64 -8.70 -16.48
C GLY A 179 19.27 -9.23 -15.18
N GLY A 180 18.50 -9.93 -14.35
CA GLY A 180 18.93 -10.42 -13.03
C GLY A 180 18.68 -9.44 -11.88
N GLU A 181 18.14 -8.26 -12.17
CA GLU A 181 17.75 -7.26 -11.16
C GLU A 181 16.25 -7.35 -10.86
N ASN A 182 15.91 -7.11 -9.60
CA ASN A 182 14.54 -7.09 -9.13
C ASN A 182 13.96 -5.68 -9.28
N VAL A 183 12.90 -5.53 -10.07
CA VAL A 183 12.14 -4.29 -10.19
C VAL A 183 10.79 -4.46 -9.54
N TYR A 184 10.46 -3.58 -8.62
CA TYR A 184 9.17 -3.55 -7.93
C TYR A 184 8.22 -2.60 -8.69
N PRO A 185 7.15 -3.11 -9.33
CA PRO A 185 6.18 -2.30 -10.08
C PRO A 185 5.69 -1.08 -9.31
N ALA A 186 5.31 -1.23 -8.06
CA ALA A 186 4.80 -0.14 -7.24
C ALA A 186 5.82 1.01 -7.04
N GLU A 187 7.13 0.73 -7.03
CA GLU A 187 8.18 1.76 -6.93
C GLU A 187 8.23 2.61 -8.20
N VAL A 188 8.15 1.96 -9.36
CA VAL A 188 8.12 2.64 -10.66
C VAL A 188 6.83 3.43 -10.83
N GLU A 189 5.68 2.84 -10.47
CA GLU A 189 4.38 3.51 -10.49
C GLU A 189 4.36 4.75 -9.61
N ASN A 190 4.88 4.67 -8.38
CA ASN A 190 5.00 5.82 -7.50
C ASN A 190 5.87 6.93 -8.09
N ALA A 191 6.97 6.60 -8.76
CA ALA A 191 7.82 7.58 -9.42
C ALA A 191 7.11 8.26 -10.62
N LEU A 192 6.39 7.47 -11.42
CA LEU A 192 5.59 7.98 -12.55
C LEU A 192 4.46 8.90 -12.09
N MET A 193 3.77 8.53 -11.01
CA MET A 193 2.67 9.34 -10.45
C MET A 193 3.11 10.70 -9.87
N LEU A 194 4.42 10.96 -9.74
CA LEU A 194 4.92 12.30 -9.42
C LEU A 194 4.84 13.27 -10.60
N GLN A 195 4.67 12.76 -11.84
CA GLN A 195 4.55 13.59 -13.04
C GLN A 195 3.12 14.15 -13.15
N PRO A 196 2.94 15.50 -13.23
CA PRO A 196 1.61 16.12 -13.27
C PRO A 196 0.77 15.74 -14.49
N SER A 197 1.40 15.27 -15.56
CA SER A 197 0.73 14.81 -16.79
C SER A 197 0.16 13.40 -16.69
N ILE A 198 0.59 12.59 -15.70
CA ILE A 198 0.12 11.22 -15.52
C ILE A 198 -1.06 11.21 -14.55
N ILE A 199 -2.19 10.66 -15.00
CA ILE A 199 -3.42 10.51 -14.20
C ILE A 199 -3.42 9.17 -13.46
N ASP A 200 -2.93 8.11 -14.12
CA ASP A 200 -2.87 6.75 -13.60
C ASP A 200 -1.82 5.94 -14.36
N CYS A 201 -1.26 4.92 -13.74
CA CYS A 201 -0.30 4.04 -14.38
C CYS A 201 -0.35 2.63 -13.80
N ALA A 202 0.11 1.66 -14.60
CA ALA A 202 0.37 0.29 -14.20
C ALA A 202 1.69 -0.18 -14.81
N VAL A 203 2.53 -0.83 -14.01
CA VAL A 203 3.82 -1.37 -14.44
C VAL A 203 3.76 -2.89 -14.45
N ILE A 204 4.18 -3.50 -15.56
CA ILE A 204 4.15 -4.95 -15.77
C ILE A 204 5.46 -5.45 -16.36
N GLY A 205 5.81 -6.71 -16.06
CA GLY A 205 6.85 -7.45 -16.74
C GLY A 205 6.29 -8.11 -18.01
N VAL A 206 7.01 -7.96 -19.11
CA VAL A 206 6.70 -8.67 -20.37
C VAL A 206 7.91 -9.50 -20.74
N SER A 207 7.68 -10.76 -21.16
CA SER A 207 8.75 -11.65 -21.57
C SER A 207 9.65 -11.02 -22.64
N ASP A 208 10.96 -10.99 -22.38
CA ASP A 208 11.99 -10.43 -23.27
C ASP A 208 13.14 -11.43 -23.47
N PRO A 209 13.56 -11.71 -24.74
CA PRO A 209 14.60 -12.71 -25.03
C PRO A 209 15.99 -12.35 -24.48
N LYS A 210 16.28 -11.08 -24.26
CA LYS A 210 17.56 -10.58 -23.80
C LYS A 210 17.61 -10.43 -22.28
N TRP A 211 16.55 -9.90 -21.71
CA TRP A 211 16.51 -9.50 -20.30
C TRP A 211 15.74 -10.48 -19.40
N GLY A 212 15.08 -11.51 -19.97
CA GLY A 212 14.09 -12.36 -19.29
C GLY A 212 12.74 -11.68 -19.25
N GLU A 213 12.65 -10.52 -18.61
CA GLU A 213 11.49 -9.64 -18.65
C GLU A 213 11.91 -8.20 -18.97
N ALA A 214 11.09 -7.51 -19.75
CA ALA A 214 11.17 -6.06 -19.95
C ALA A 214 10.12 -5.36 -19.08
N VAL A 215 10.53 -4.28 -18.42
CA VAL A 215 9.63 -3.44 -17.63
C VAL A 215 8.83 -2.54 -18.57
N ILE A 216 7.51 -2.61 -18.53
CA ILE A 216 6.61 -1.79 -19.36
C ILE A 216 5.66 -1.02 -18.42
N ALA A 217 5.59 0.30 -18.61
CA ALA A 217 4.61 1.15 -17.96
C ALA A 217 3.47 1.47 -18.93
N LEU A 218 2.24 1.18 -18.50
CA LEU A 218 1.00 1.60 -19.14
C LEU A 218 0.54 2.87 -18.41
N VAL A 219 0.40 3.99 -19.11
CA VAL A 219 0.08 5.28 -18.50
C VAL A 219 -1.19 5.88 -19.08
N ILE A 220 -2.02 6.48 -18.21
CA ILE A 220 -3.13 7.34 -18.60
C ILE A 220 -2.68 8.78 -18.38
N VAL A 221 -2.67 9.55 -19.47
CA VAL A 221 -2.19 10.93 -19.45
C VAL A 221 -3.32 11.94 -19.66
N ASN A 222 -3.12 13.15 -19.14
CA ASN A 222 -3.95 14.30 -19.47
C ASN A 222 -3.54 14.80 -20.85
N SER A 223 -4.39 14.61 -21.88
CA SER A 223 -4.11 14.91 -23.28
C SER A 223 -3.70 16.36 -23.57
N ASP A 224 -4.01 17.28 -22.67
CA ASP A 224 -3.74 18.71 -22.88
C ASP A 224 -2.27 19.12 -22.63
N ASN A 225 -1.47 18.23 -21.99
CA ASN A 225 -0.10 18.55 -21.57
C ASN A 225 0.91 17.41 -21.83
N PHE A 226 0.57 16.41 -22.64
CA PHE A 226 1.47 15.26 -22.84
C PHE A 226 2.36 15.42 -24.06
N SER A 227 3.66 15.19 -23.89
CA SER A 227 4.65 15.02 -24.96
C SER A 227 5.36 13.67 -24.77
N GLU A 228 5.45 12.83 -25.82
CA GLU A 228 6.15 11.54 -25.81
C GLU A 228 7.66 11.64 -25.46
N ILE A 229 8.20 12.85 -25.44
CA ILE A 229 9.63 13.11 -25.16
C ILE A 229 9.89 13.30 -23.64
N GLU A 230 8.83 13.37 -22.80
CA GLU A 230 8.94 13.64 -21.37
C GLU A 230 8.85 12.39 -20.48
N VAL A 231 8.79 11.18 -21.07
CA VAL A 231 8.69 9.91 -20.36
C VAL A 231 10.01 9.16 -20.33
#